data_9ddf2d790779b01b8d5b6f0ddc942466
#
_entry.id   9ddf2d790779b01b8d5b6f0ddc942466
#
_cell.length_a   1.000
_cell.length_b   1.000
_cell.length_c   1.000
_cell.angle_alpha   90.00
_cell.angle_beta   90.00
_cell.angle_gamma   90.00
#
_symmetry.space_group_name_H-M   'P 1'
#
loop_
_entity.id
_entity.type
_entity.pdbx_description
1 polymer ?
#
loop_
_entity_poly.entity_id
_entity_poly.type
_entity_poly.pdbx_seq_one_letter_code
_entity_poly.pdbx_strand_id
1 'polypeptide(L)'
;MGIRENEHRAANLRFNGKEIQLAVKMLDELETTIDIIYYLMEQEKEQSFVLMLLTAQGVDLNTLLNKEKRETDILFEIDKEESLYVMLCQDTKVDGGYRFAERVIRNIQLDEGKDIFCTELEVRATHYSAKHVILKLLETFVKSRLTDKSNEIVFRSLN
;
A
#
# COMPACT_ATOMS: atom_id res chain seq x y z
N MET A 1 6.19 5.81 27.78
CA MET A 1 6.12 5.52 26.37
C MET A 1 5.71 6.75 25.59
N GLY A 2 6.29 7.04 24.48
CA GLY A 2 5.95 8.23 23.78
C GLY A 2 6.50 8.28 22.37
N ILE A 3 6.40 9.47 21.78
CA ILE A 3 6.85 9.75 20.43
C ILE A 3 8.30 9.30 20.21
N ARG A 4 9.15 9.49 21.22
CA ARG A 4 10.58 9.12 21.14
C ARG A 4 10.79 7.62 20.91
N GLU A 5 10.01 6.76 21.57
CA GLU A 5 10.11 5.32 21.36
C GLU A 5 9.65 4.92 19.95
N ASN A 6 8.55 5.53 19.49
CA ASN A 6 8.05 5.27 18.15
C ASN A 6 9.03 5.74 17.08
N GLU A 7 9.65 6.90 17.29
CA GLU A 7 10.67 7.42 16.36
C GLU A 7 11.90 6.52 16.34
N HIS A 8 12.34 6.04 17.49
CA HIS A 8 13.47 5.12 17.59
C HIS A 8 13.14 3.80 16.88
N ARG A 9 11.95 3.26 17.12
CA ARG A 9 11.49 2.03 16.48
C ARG A 9 11.41 2.19 14.96
N ALA A 10 10.95 3.35 14.48
CA ALA A 10 10.87 3.63 13.04
C ALA A 10 12.25 3.67 12.40
N ALA A 11 13.27 4.23 13.10
CA ALA A 11 14.62 4.30 12.57
C ALA A 11 15.30 2.92 12.53
N ASN A 12 14.97 2.02 13.47
CA ASN A 12 15.55 0.68 13.57
C ASN A 12 14.43 -0.36 13.51
N LEU A 13 13.65 -0.31 12.43
CA LEU A 13 12.43 -1.09 12.34
C LEU A 13 12.65 -2.59 12.49
N ARG A 14 11.88 -3.18 13.40
CA ARG A 14 11.67 -4.62 13.49
C ARG A 14 10.18 -4.85 13.53
N PHE A 15 9.72 -5.81 12.77
CA PHE A 15 8.32 -6.19 12.82
C PHE A 15 8.03 -6.92 14.13
N ASN A 16 6.93 -6.54 14.77
CA ASN A 16 6.43 -7.33 15.90
C ASN A 16 5.69 -8.56 15.37
N GLY A 17 5.21 -9.44 16.26
CA GLY A 17 4.55 -10.68 15.85
C GLY A 17 3.32 -10.47 14.99
N LYS A 18 2.53 -9.45 15.30
CA LYS A 18 1.33 -9.12 14.52
C LYS A 18 1.70 -8.65 13.11
N GLU A 19 2.76 -7.84 13.00
CA GLU A 19 3.24 -7.35 11.71
C GLU A 19 3.84 -8.46 10.87
N ILE A 20 4.51 -9.44 11.49
CA ILE A 20 5.00 -10.61 10.76
C ILE A 20 3.82 -11.42 10.21
N GLN A 21 2.77 -11.61 11.00
CA GLN A 21 1.58 -12.30 10.53
C GLN A 21 0.92 -11.56 9.37
N LEU A 22 0.90 -10.23 9.43
CA LEU A 22 0.40 -9.41 8.35
C LEU A 22 1.25 -9.55 7.09
N ALA A 23 2.58 -9.60 7.26
CA ALA A 23 3.50 -9.84 6.13
C ALA A 23 3.19 -11.17 5.44
N VAL A 24 2.93 -12.23 6.22
CA VAL A 24 2.57 -13.54 5.65
C VAL A 24 1.30 -13.45 4.81
N LYS A 25 0.26 -12.78 5.34
CA LYS A 25 -0.99 -12.58 4.59
C LYS A 25 -0.75 -11.83 3.29
N MET A 26 0.04 -10.77 3.34
CA MET A 26 0.33 -9.96 2.16
C MET A 26 1.11 -10.77 1.12
N LEU A 27 2.08 -11.57 1.54
CA LEU A 27 2.81 -12.44 0.63
C LEU A 27 1.88 -13.44 -0.04
N ASP A 28 1.01 -14.08 0.75
CA ASP A 28 0.06 -15.06 0.22
C ASP A 28 -0.88 -14.44 -0.81
N GLU A 29 -1.35 -13.22 -0.57
CA GLU A 29 -2.32 -12.55 -1.45
C GLU A 29 -1.69 -11.96 -2.70
N LEU A 30 -0.48 -11.43 -2.60
CA LEU A 30 0.08 -10.54 -3.63
C LEU A 30 1.20 -11.14 -4.47
N GLU A 31 1.91 -12.13 -3.97
CA GLU A 31 3.16 -12.58 -4.59
C GLU A 31 2.98 -13.05 -6.03
N THR A 32 2.01 -13.92 -6.25
CA THR A 32 1.75 -14.46 -7.60
C THR A 32 1.32 -13.36 -8.56
N THR A 33 0.46 -12.45 -8.11
CA THR A 33 -0.02 -11.35 -8.95
C THR A 33 1.14 -10.46 -9.38
N ILE A 34 2.05 -10.13 -8.46
CA ILE A 34 3.21 -9.31 -8.78
C ILE A 34 4.11 -10.02 -9.80
N ASP A 35 4.31 -11.33 -9.65
CA ASP A 35 5.10 -12.10 -10.60
C ASP A 35 4.48 -12.07 -12.00
N ILE A 36 3.15 -12.12 -12.09
CA ILE A 36 2.44 -11.99 -13.37
C ILE A 36 2.67 -10.61 -13.97
N ILE A 37 2.57 -9.55 -13.16
CA ILE A 37 2.83 -8.19 -13.64
C ILE A 37 4.27 -8.04 -14.12
N TYR A 38 5.22 -8.63 -13.40
CA TYR A 38 6.62 -8.64 -13.83
C TYR A 38 6.81 -9.32 -15.20
N TYR A 39 6.10 -10.43 -15.42
CA TYR A 39 6.12 -11.08 -16.72
C TYR A 39 5.67 -10.11 -17.82
N LEU A 40 4.57 -9.41 -17.57
CA LEU A 40 4.04 -8.44 -18.55
C LEU A 40 5.00 -7.27 -18.77
N MET A 41 5.65 -6.78 -17.71
CA MET A 41 6.65 -5.72 -17.84
C MET A 41 7.84 -6.16 -18.70
N GLU A 42 8.29 -7.40 -18.51
CA GLU A 42 9.40 -7.96 -19.30
C GLU A 42 9.03 -8.14 -20.77
N GLN A 43 7.75 -8.26 -21.07
CA GLN A 43 7.25 -8.31 -22.45
C GLN A 43 6.99 -6.90 -23.01
N GLU A 44 7.40 -5.87 -22.30
CA GLU A 44 7.19 -4.46 -22.66
C GLU A 44 5.72 -4.07 -22.76
N LYS A 45 4.83 -4.82 -22.10
CA LYS A 45 3.39 -4.51 -22.05
C LYS A 45 3.08 -3.45 -21.02
N GLU A 46 3.87 -3.39 -19.94
CA GLU A 46 3.76 -2.39 -18.89
C GLU A 46 5.15 -1.89 -18.54
N GLN A 47 5.25 -0.65 -18.05
CA GLN A 47 6.52 -0.06 -17.66
C GLN A 47 6.64 0.12 -16.15
N SER A 48 5.52 0.17 -15.45
CA SER A 48 5.50 0.35 -14.00
C SER A 48 4.14 -0.03 -13.44
N PHE A 49 4.10 -0.30 -12.15
CA PHE A 49 2.85 -0.41 -11.41
C PHE A 49 3.01 0.26 -10.04
N VAL A 50 1.88 0.59 -9.43
CA VAL A 50 1.84 1.18 -8.09
C VAL A 50 1.06 0.27 -7.17
N LEU A 51 1.62 0.01 -5.99
CA LEU A 51 0.91 -0.64 -4.89
C LEU A 51 0.53 0.42 -3.86
N MET A 52 -0.74 0.47 -3.50
CA MET A 52 -1.24 1.36 -2.46
C MET A 52 -1.72 0.51 -1.28
N LEU A 53 -1.11 0.69 -0.13
CA LEU A 53 -1.54 0.05 1.12
C LEU A 53 -2.28 1.09 1.94
N LEU A 54 -3.54 0.81 2.25
CA LEU A 54 -4.46 1.79 2.81
C LEU A 54 -5.28 1.21 3.93
N THR A 55 -5.44 1.99 5.00
CA THR A 55 -6.38 1.71 6.07
C THR A 55 -7.13 2.98 6.43
N ALA A 56 -8.39 2.83 6.86
CA ALA A 56 -9.19 3.92 7.38
C ALA A 56 -10.30 3.34 8.25
N GLN A 57 -10.75 4.12 9.22
CA GLN A 57 -11.83 3.72 10.11
C GLN A 57 -13.06 4.58 9.87
N GLY A 58 -14.24 4.03 10.21
CA GLY A 58 -15.48 4.77 10.11
C GLY A 58 -16.11 4.83 8.73
N VAL A 59 -15.58 4.10 7.76
CA VAL A 59 -16.12 4.02 6.40
C VAL A 59 -16.08 2.57 5.91
N ASP A 60 -16.95 2.25 4.96
CA ASP A 60 -16.88 0.98 4.23
C ASP A 60 -15.84 1.12 3.12
N LEU A 61 -14.59 0.84 3.48
CA LEU A 61 -13.46 1.04 2.58
C LEU A 61 -13.51 0.12 1.37
N ASN A 62 -14.01 -1.09 1.54
CA ASN A 62 -14.17 -2.03 0.43
C ASN A 62 -15.08 -1.46 -0.67
N THR A 63 -16.25 -0.97 -0.28
CA THR A 63 -17.19 -0.38 -1.23
C THR A 63 -16.60 0.86 -1.89
N LEU A 64 -15.97 1.73 -1.10
CA LEU A 64 -15.37 2.95 -1.61
C LEU A 64 -14.28 2.64 -2.64
N LEU A 65 -13.37 1.72 -2.33
CA LEU A 65 -12.26 1.39 -3.22
C LEU A 65 -12.73 0.70 -4.49
N ASN A 66 -13.73 -0.19 -4.38
CA ASN A 66 -14.30 -0.83 -5.57
C ASN A 66 -14.95 0.18 -6.52
N LYS A 67 -15.54 1.23 -5.97
CA LYS A 67 -16.16 2.29 -6.77
C LYS A 67 -15.10 3.15 -7.47
N GLU A 68 -13.98 3.41 -6.81
CA GLU A 68 -12.96 4.32 -7.32
C GLU A 68 -11.96 3.67 -8.26
N LYS A 69 -11.76 2.36 -8.17
CA LYS A 69 -10.74 1.69 -8.96
C LYS A 69 -11.09 1.61 -10.45
N ARG A 70 -10.05 1.55 -11.28
CA ARG A 70 -10.21 1.26 -12.70
C ARG A 70 -10.42 -0.24 -12.90
N GLU A 71 -10.88 -0.62 -14.08
CA GLU A 71 -11.07 -2.02 -14.46
C GLU A 71 -9.77 -2.83 -14.36
N THR A 72 -8.63 -2.20 -14.67
CA THR A 72 -7.31 -2.84 -14.63
C THR A 72 -6.67 -2.84 -13.24
N ASP A 73 -7.26 -2.13 -12.29
CA ASP A 73 -6.77 -2.13 -10.90
C ASP A 73 -7.28 -3.36 -10.16
N ILE A 74 -6.45 -3.91 -9.29
CA ILE A 74 -6.80 -5.11 -8.53
C ILE A 74 -6.84 -4.76 -7.04
N LEU A 75 -7.97 -5.03 -6.40
CA LEU A 75 -8.16 -4.77 -4.98
C LEU A 75 -7.99 -6.05 -4.18
N PHE A 76 -7.18 -5.98 -3.12
CA PHE A 76 -6.96 -7.08 -2.19
C PHE A 76 -7.38 -6.65 -0.79
N GLU A 77 -8.25 -7.43 -0.15
CA GLU A 77 -8.58 -7.24 1.26
C GLU A 77 -7.55 -8.04 2.07
N ILE A 78 -6.68 -7.34 2.77
CA ILE A 78 -5.61 -7.99 3.53
C ILE A 78 -6.10 -8.37 4.93
N ASP A 79 -6.78 -7.44 5.60
CA ASP A 79 -7.32 -7.68 6.94
C ASP A 79 -8.64 -6.92 7.08
N LYS A 80 -9.72 -7.68 7.17
CA LYS A 80 -11.06 -7.11 7.26
C LYS A 80 -11.27 -6.35 8.58
N GLU A 81 -10.80 -6.92 9.68
CA GLU A 81 -10.98 -6.32 11.01
C GLU A 81 -10.25 -4.99 11.15
N GLU A 82 -9.04 -4.91 10.61
CA GLU A 82 -8.24 -3.69 10.64
C GLU A 82 -8.59 -2.74 9.48
N SER A 83 -9.49 -3.15 8.59
CA SER A 83 -9.84 -2.37 7.39
C SER A 83 -8.59 -2.03 6.58
N LEU A 84 -7.81 -3.04 6.25
CA LEU A 84 -6.53 -2.89 5.56
C LEU A 84 -6.63 -3.50 4.16
N TYR A 85 -6.30 -2.69 3.15
CA TYR A 85 -6.45 -3.05 1.74
C TYR A 85 -5.20 -2.71 0.97
N VAL A 86 -4.94 -3.50 -0.08
CA VAL A 86 -3.92 -3.17 -1.08
C VAL A 86 -4.62 -3.01 -2.43
N MET A 87 -4.30 -1.91 -3.10
CA MET A 87 -4.71 -1.68 -4.49
C MET A 87 -3.47 -1.79 -5.37
N LEU A 88 -3.52 -2.68 -6.36
CA LEU A 88 -2.47 -2.77 -7.37
C LEU A 88 -2.95 -2.04 -8.62
N CYS A 89 -2.26 -0.97 -8.97
CA CYS A 89 -2.61 -0.13 -10.13
C CYS A 89 -1.64 -0.45 -11.26
N GLN A 90 -2.13 -1.14 -12.28
CA GLN A 90 -1.33 -1.52 -13.44
C GLN A 90 -1.03 -0.29 -14.30
N ASP A 91 0.10 -0.32 -14.99
CA ASP A 91 0.54 0.73 -15.92
C ASP A 91 0.35 2.13 -15.33
N THR A 92 0.87 2.30 -14.11
CA THR A 92 0.68 3.53 -13.33
C THR A 92 2.04 4.02 -12.85
N LYS A 93 2.26 5.32 -13.02
CA LYS A 93 3.47 6.02 -12.57
C LYS A 93 3.16 6.86 -11.33
N VAL A 94 4.19 7.53 -10.82
CA VAL A 94 4.11 8.39 -9.62
C VAL A 94 2.89 9.32 -9.66
N ASP A 95 2.74 10.09 -10.74
CA ASP A 95 1.67 11.10 -10.83
C ASP A 95 0.28 10.48 -10.75
N GLY A 96 0.08 9.39 -11.49
CA GLY A 96 -1.21 8.71 -11.51
C GLY A 96 -1.54 8.07 -10.16
N GLY A 97 -0.55 7.43 -9.54
CA GLY A 97 -0.72 6.82 -8.23
C GLY A 97 -1.04 7.86 -7.15
N TYR A 98 -0.32 8.96 -7.15
CA TYR A 98 -0.53 10.04 -6.20
C TYR A 98 -1.92 10.66 -6.33
N ARG A 99 -2.35 10.95 -7.56
CA ARG A 99 -3.69 11.51 -7.82
C ARG A 99 -4.80 10.56 -7.39
N PHE A 100 -4.62 9.27 -7.63
CA PHE A 100 -5.58 8.28 -7.19
C PHE A 100 -5.69 8.26 -5.67
N ALA A 101 -4.56 8.25 -4.96
CA ALA A 101 -4.52 8.27 -3.50
C ALA A 101 -5.17 9.54 -2.94
N GLU A 102 -4.88 10.70 -3.53
CA GLU A 102 -5.51 11.96 -3.11
C GLU A 102 -7.03 11.90 -3.23
N ARG A 103 -7.52 11.36 -4.33
CA ARG A 103 -8.97 11.23 -4.57
C ARG A 103 -9.60 10.28 -3.54
N VAL A 104 -8.95 9.15 -3.29
CA VAL A 104 -9.44 8.17 -2.31
C VAL A 104 -9.50 8.79 -0.91
N ILE A 105 -8.43 9.45 -0.49
CA ILE A 105 -8.38 10.09 0.84
C ILE A 105 -9.46 11.14 0.97
N ARG A 106 -9.67 11.96 -0.07
CA ARG A 106 -10.73 12.98 -0.07
C ARG A 106 -12.10 12.33 0.11
N ASN A 107 -12.37 11.26 -0.59
CA ASN A 107 -13.66 10.56 -0.49
C ASN A 107 -13.87 9.93 0.88
N ILE A 108 -12.80 9.40 1.49
CA ILE A 108 -12.87 8.89 2.85
C ILE A 108 -13.22 10.01 3.82
N GLN A 109 -12.58 11.17 3.68
CA GLN A 109 -12.83 12.33 4.53
C GLN A 109 -14.26 12.86 4.37
N LEU A 110 -14.78 12.88 3.13
CA LEU A 110 -16.15 13.30 2.86
C LEU A 110 -17.18 12.37 3.52
N ASP A 111 -16.84 11.09 3.66
CA ASP A 111 -17.67 10.10 4.32
C ASP A 111 -17.39 10.03 5.84
N GLU A 112 -16.69 11.03 6.37
CA GLU A 112 -16.36 11.15 7.79
C GLU A 112 -15.43 10.02 8.30
N GLY A 113 -14.66 9.43 7.42
CA GLY A 113 -13.63 8.46 7.80
C GLY A 113 -12.48 9.11 8.54
N LYS A 114 -11.79 8.32 9.34
CA LYS A 114 -10.67 8.77 10.17
C LYS A 114 -9.57 7.72 10.23
N ASP A 115 -8.46 8.10 10.86
CA ASP A 115 -7.29 7.23 11.02
C ASP A 115 -6.82 6.69 9.67
N ILE A 116 -6.66 7.61 8.71
CA ILE A 116 -6.31 7.29 7.33
C ILE A 116 -4.79 7.21 7.21
N PHE A 117 -4.29 6.02 6.85
CA PHE A 117 -2.86 5.82 6.54
C PHE A 117 -2.76 5.24 5.14
N CYS A 118 -2.01 5.91 4.30
CA CYS A 118 -1.86 5.54 2.89
C CYS A 118 -0.38 5.56 2.51
N THR A 119 0.10 4.42 2.05
CA THR A 119 1.47 4.27 1.58
C THR A 119 1.43 3.77 0.15
N GLU A 120 2.20 4.40 -0.72
CA GLU A 120 2.31 3.98 -2.11
C GLU A 120 3.75 3.63 -2.45
N LEU A 121 3.89 2.58 -3.25
CA LEU A 121 5.18 2.14 -3.76
C LEU A 121 5.07 1.98 -5.27
N GLU A 122 5.85 2.77 -6.02
CA GLU A 122 5.96 2.62 -7.45
C GLU A 122 7.10 1.65 -7.77
N VAL A 123 6.82 0.66 -8.62
CA VAL A 123 7.81 -0.34 -9.04
C VAL A 123 8.06 -0.17 -10.53
N ARG A 124 9.29 0.20 -10.89
CA ARG A 124 9.70 0.50 -12.27
C ARG A 124 10.72 -0.50 -12.81
N ALA A 125 11.07 -1.51 -12.05
CA ALA A 125 12.06 -2.50 -12.43
C ALA A 125 11.62 -3.87 -11.97
N THR A 126 12.00 -4.91 -12.72
CA THR A 126 11.60 -6.28 -12.44
C THR A 126 12.66 -7.08 -11.67
N HIS A 127 13.78 -6.45 -11.32
CA HIS A 127 14.87 -7.17 -10.63
C HIS A 127 14.64 -7.34 -9.13
N TYR A 128 13.66 -6.64 -8.56
CA TYR A 128 13.28 -6.85 -7.17
C TYR A 128 12.35 -8.05 -7.07
N SER A 129 12.57 -8.93 -6.10
CA SER A 129 11.64 -10.03 -5.89
C SER A 129 10.27 -9.48 -5.43
N ALA A 130 9.20 -10.21 -5.74
CA ALA A 130 7.88 -9.86 -5.24
C ALA A 130 7.89 -9.74 -3.72
N LYS A 131 8.59 -10.65 -3.03
CA LYS A 131 8.76 -10.62 -1.58
C LYS A 131 9.39 -9.31 -1.11
N HIS A 132 10.46 -8.85 -1.76
CA HIS A 132 11.11 -7.58 -1.41
C HIS A 132 10.15 -6.41 -1.53
N VAL A 133 9.41 -6.36 -2.63
CA VAL A 133 8.44 -5.28 -2.90
C VAL A 133 7.37 -5.24 -1.81
N ILE A 134 6.80 -6.40 -1.49
CA ILE A 134 5.73 -6.52 -0.49
C ILE A 134 6.23 -6.09 0.89
N LEU A 135 7.41 -6.57 1.29
CA LEU A 135 7.98 -6.23 2.60
C LEU A 135 8.39 -4.76 2.66
N LYS A 136 8.84 -4.18 1.56
CA LYS A 136 9.16 -2.74 1.50
C LYS A 136 7.91 -1.89 1.66
N LEU A 137 6.82 -2.30 1.04
CA LEU A 137 5.52 -1.63 1.19
C LEU A 137 5.06 -1.66 2.65
N LEU A 138 5.09 -2.83 3.27
CA LEU A 138 4.69 -2.98 4.67
C LEU A 138 5.60 -2.20 5.62
N GLU A 139 6.91 -2.27 5.41
CA GLU A 139 7.88 -1.52 6.21
C GLU A 139 7.56 -0.02 6.19
N THR A 140 7.35 0.52 5.00
CA THR A 140 7.05 1.94 4.82
C THR A 140 5.74 2.30 5.51
N PHE A 141 4.74 1.45 5.42
CA PHE A 141 3.45 1.64 6.07
C PHE A 141 3.57 1.65 7.60
N VAL A 142 4.30 0.68 8.17
CA VAL A 142 4.49 0.60 9.62
C VAL A 142 5.23 1.84 10.12
N LYS A 143 6.28 2.28 9.41
CA LYS A 143 6.99 3.51 9.75
C LYS A 143 6.07 4.73 9.72
N SER A 144 5.18 4.81 8.73
CA SER A 144 4.24 5.95 8.62
C SER A 144 3.28 5.99 9.82
N ARG A 145 2.84 4.83 10.29
CA ARG A 145 1.98 4.75 11.47
C ARG A 145 2.74 5.12 12.75
N LEU A 146 3.97 4.65 12.89
CA LEU A 146 4.80 4.96 14.06
C LEU A 146 5.15 6.44 14.16
N THR A 147 5.25 7.14 13.03
CA THR A 147 5.56 8.57 12.97
C THR A 147 4.30 9.42 12.73
N ASP A 148 3.12 8.81 12.86
CA ASP A 148 1.81 9.46 12.78
C ASP A 148 1.62 10.30 11.53
N LYS A 149 1.85 9.69 10.37
CA LYS A 149 1.66 10.31 9.06
C LYS A 149 0.23 10.14 8.55
N SER A 150 -0.77 10.31 9.43
CA SER A 150 -2.19 10.20 9.04
C SER A 150 -2.57 11.29 8.04
N ASN A 151 -3.47 10.95 7.13
CA ASN A 151 -3.97 11.83 6.06
C ASN A 151 -2.90 12.28 5.07
N GLU A 152 -1.69 11.73 5.14
CA GLU A 152 -0.60 12.01 4.21
C GLU A 152 -0.39 10.79 3.32
N ILE A 153 0.05 11.04 2.09
CA ILE A 153 0.47 9.97 1.18
C ILE A 153 1.98 9.81 1.32
N VAL A 154 2.40 8.67 1.86
CA VAL A 154 3.83 8.35 1.95
C VAL A 154 4.21 7.56 0.70
N PHE A 155 5.00 8.15 -0.15
CA PHE A 155 5.31 7.61 -1.48
C PHE A 155 6.78 7.21 -1.59
N ARG A 156 7.03 6.05 -2.19
CA ARG A 156 8.37 5.58 -2.51
C ARG A 156 8.42 4.99 -3.91
N SER A 157 9.62 4.97 -4.50
CA SER A 157 9.84 4.45 -5.84
C SER A 157 10.98 3.44 -5.83
N LEU A 158 10.79 2.31 -6.49
CA LEU A 158 11.80 1.28 -6.71
C LEU A 158 12.17 1.27 -8.20
N ASN A 159 13.38 1.71 -8.49
CA ASN A 159 13.89 1.82 -9.87
C ASN A 159 14.80 0.67 -10.23
#